data_c38a858f0e5e1cb1886e17cbddbfec7d
#
_entry.id   c38a858f0e5e1cb1886e17cbddbfec7d
#
_cell.length_a   1.000
_cell.length_b   1.000
_cell.length_c   1.000
_cell.angle_alpha   90.00
_cell.angle_beta   90.00
_cell.angle_gamma   90.00
#
_symmetry.space_group_name_H-M   'P 1'
#
loop_
_entity.id
_entity.type
_entity.pdbx_description
1 polymer ?
#
loop_
_entity_poly.entity_id
_entity_poly.type
_entity_poly.pdbx_seq_one_letter_code
_entity_poly.pdbx_strand_id
1 'polypeptide(L)'
;MEDDPIQNKLSYKIKIPIIILTLITVCAMGALFIKIAYSVSSSEKQLDSYQYLLKVGDKLRNKGLHEQAIDQYIKYLEKTKINTSPRAFVAHTVGELYMELSNCQEALVWLFQAEEAEKTYHRTDELNKHIDMCLTKINSSKPSNLNAR
;
A
#
# COMPACT_ATOMS: atom_id res chain seq x y z
N MET A 1 -63.90 17.25 -35.66
CA MET A 1 -62.67 17.76 -35.06
C MET A 1 -61.70 16.62 -35.20
N GLU A 2 -60.94 16.62 -36.30
CA GLU A 2 -59.94 15.63 -36.64
C GLU A 2 -58.62 16.08 -36.05
N ASP A 3 -58.09 15.32 -35.08
CA ASP A 3 -56.74 15.48 -34.59
C ASP A 3 -55.79 14.86 -35.59
N ASP A 4 -55.14 15.69 -36.41
CA ASP A 4 -54.02 15.27 -37.27
C ASP A 4 -52.80 14.92 -36.43
N PRO A 5 -52.26 13.67 -36.50
CA PRO A 5 -51.00 13.36 -35.90
C PRO A 5 -49.89 14.02 -36.72
N ILE A 6 -49.22 14.99 -36.15
CA ILE A 6 -48.03 15.58 -36.70
C ILE A 6 -46.99 14.47 -36.87
N GLN A 7 -47.00 13.82 -38.01
CA GLN A 7 -45.95 12.88 -38.42
C GLN A 7 -44.68 13.68 -38.70
N ASN A 8 -43.83 13.66 -37.74
CA ASN A 8 -42.48 14.22 -37.78
C ASN A 8 -41.64 13.45 -38.84
N LYS A 9 -41.86 13.79 -40.13
CA LYS A 9 -41.11 13.25 -41.28
C LYS A 9 -39.71 13.88 -41.28
N LEU A 10 -38.91 13.54 -40.28
CA LEU A 10 -37.49 13.91 -40.31
C LEU A 10 -36.86 13.14 -41.51
N SER A 11 -36.32 13.94 -42.45
CA SER A 11 -35.70 13.40 -43.67
C SER A 11 -34.70 12.30 -43.32
N TYR A 12 -34.74 11.17 -44.03
CA TYR A 12 -33.85 10.01 -43.89
C TYR A 12 -32.38 10.42 -43.86
N LYS A 13 -32.00 11.47 -44.60
CA LYS A 13 -30.65 12.06 -44.63
C LYS A 13 -30.18 12.64 -43.29
N ILE A 14 -31.11 12.99 -42.41
CA ILE A 14 -30.80 13.54 -41.06
C ILE A 14 -30.86 12.45 -39.99
N LYS A 15 -31.68 11.42 -40.17
CA LYS A 15 -31.83 10.32 -39.20
C LYS A 15 -30.57 9.46 -39.08
N ILE A 16 -29.90 9.17 -40.21
CA ILE A 16 -28.70 8.33 -40.25
C ILE A 16 -27.55 8.92 -39.43
N PRO A 17 -27.13 10.18 -39.62
CA PRO A 17 -26.02 10.75 -38.84
C PRO A 17 -26.35 10.86 -37.33
N ILE A 18 -27.61 11.06 -36.96
CA ILE A 18 -28.00 11.08 -35.54
C ILE A 18 -27.86 9.68 -34.92
N ILE A 19 -28.31 8.64 -35.62
CA ILE A 19 -28.19 7.25 -35.15
C ILE A 19 -26.71 6.86 -35.01
N ILE A 20 -25.87 7.21 -35.98
CA ILE A 20 -24.42 6.95 -35.92
C ILE A 20 -23.77 7.66 -34.72
N LEU A 21 -24.09 8.94 -34.52
CA LEU A 21 -23.56 9.73 -33.42
C LEU A 21 -23.96 9.14 -32.05
N THR A 22 -25.23 8.74 -31.89
CA THR A 22 -25.70 8.11 -30.65
C THR A 22 -25.05 6.74 -30.40
N LEU A 23 -24.82 5.94 -31.44
CA LEU A 23 -24.11 4.67 -31.31
C LEU A 23 -22.65 4.88 -30.88
N ILE A 24 -21.97 5.86 -31.46
CA ILE A 24 -20.57 6.18 -31.08
C ILE A 24 -20.49 6.63 -29.63
N THR A 25 -21.39 7.49 -29.17
CA THR A 25 -21.41 7.96 -27.77
C THR A 25 -21.70 6.82 -26.79
N VAL A 26 -22.65 5.94 -27.10
CA VAL A 26 -22.98 4.78 -26.25
C VAL A 26 -21.80 3.80 -26.18
N CYS A 27 -21.13 3.54 -27.30
CA CYS A 27 -19.94 2.66 -27.34
C CYS A 27 -18.77 3.28 -26.53
N ALA A 28 -18.54 4.60 -26.66
CA ALA A 28 -17.50 5.29 -25.92
C ALA A 28 -17.75 5.24 -24.40
N MET A 29 -18.99 5.51 -23.98
CA MET A 29 -19.38 5.39 -22.56
C MET A 29 -19.25 3.96 -22.05
N GLY A 30 -19.69 2.97 -22.83
CA GLY A 30 -19.55 1.55 -22.49
C GLY A 30 -18.09 1.13 -22.27
N ALA A 31 -17.19 1.54 -23.17
CA ALA A 31 -15.76 1.28 -23.03
C ALA A 31 -15.14 1.93 -21.78
N LEU A 32 -15.63 3.10 -21.41
CA LEU A 32 -15.18 3.81 -20.19
C LEU A 32 -15.65 3.10 -18.92
N PHE A 33 -16.90 2.63 -18.88
CA PHE A 33 -17.43 1.84 -17.77
C PHE A 33 -16.68 0.52 -17.60
N ILE A 34 -16.37 -0.16 -18.71
CA ILE A 34 -15.58 -1.40 -18.68
C ILE A 34 -14.18 -1.13 -18.09
N LYS A 35 -13.49 -0.07 -18.51
CA LYS A 35 -12.18 0.30 -17.94
C LYS A 35 -12.25 0.57 -16.44
N ILE A 36 -13.26 1.30 -15.98
CA ILE A 36 -13.46 1.59 -14.56
C ILE A 36 -13.73 0.29 -13.78
N ALA A 37 -14.60 -0.57 -14.28
CA ALA A 37 -14.91 -1.85 -13.64
C ALA A 37 -13.69 -2.77 -13.52
N TYR A 38 -12.86 -2.87 -14.56
CA TYR A 38 -11.59 -3.61 -14.50
C TYR A 38 -10.59 -3.01 -13.53
N SER A 39 -10.49 -1.68 -13.46
CA SER A 39 -9.60 -0.97 -12.54
C SER A 39 -9.99 -1.21 -11.07
N VAL A 40 -11.27 -1.16 -10.76
CA VAL A 40 -11.79 -1.40 -9.40
C VAL A 40 -11.60 -2.86 -8.99
N SER A 41 -11.91 -3.82 -9.86
CA SER A 41 -11.75 -5.25 -9.57
C SER A 41 -10.29 -5.67 -9.38
N SER A 42 -9.35 -5.06 -10.10
CA SER A 42 -7.92 -5.34 -9.92
C SER A 42 -7.37 -4.74 -8.63
N SER A 43 -7.88 -3.59 -8.18
CA SER A 43 -7.51 -2.94 -6.92
C SER A 43 -7.94 -3.77 -5.71
N GLU A 44 -9.13 -4.36 -5.75
CA GLU A 44 -9.66 -5.19 -4.67
C GLU A 44 -8.86 -6.48 -4.48
N LYS A 45 -8.53 -7.18 -5.57
CA LYS A 45 -7.66 -8.38 -5.52
C LYS A 45 -6.24 -8.10 -5.03
N GLN A 46 -5.70 -6.92 -5.31
CA GLN A 46 -4.40 -6.51 -4.78
C GLN A 46 -4.47 -6.25 -3.27
N LEU A 47 -5.51 -5.59 -2.78
CA LEU A 47 -5.70 -5.32 -1.36
C LEU A 47 -5.79 -6.61 -0.55
N ASP A 48 -6.55 -7.60 -1.03
CA ASP A 48 -6.65 -8.93 -0.41
C ASP A 48 -5.29 -9.64 -0.34
N SER A 49 -4.48 -9.53 -1.40
CA SER A 49 -3.13 -10.12 -1.44
C SER A 49 -2.18 -9.48 -0.40
N TYR A 50 -2.27 -8.16 -0.17
CA TYR A 50 -1.43 -7.49 0.84
C TYR A 50 -1.87 -7.83 2.26
N GLN A 51 -3.16 -7.86 2.51
CA GLN A 51 -3.75 -8.27 3.78
C GLN A 51 -3.37 -9.71 4.14
N TYR A 52 -3.30 -10.59 3.14
CA TYR A 52 -2.85 -11.96 3.34
C TYR A 52 -1.40 -12.02 3.85
N LEU A 53 -0.48 -11.22 3.28
CA LEU A 53 0.92 -11.17 3.71
C LEU A 53 1.03 -10.73 5.19
N LEU A 54 0.29 -9.70 5.61
CA LEU A 54 0.24 -9.27 7.00
C LEU A 54 -0.25 -10.40 7.91
N LYS A 55 -1.38 -11.01 7.57
CA LYS A 55 -1.96 -12.09 8.38
C LYS A 55 -1.03 -13.29 8.53
N VAL A 56 -0.28 -13.63 7.49
CA VAL A 56 0.73 -14.69 7.55
C VAL A 56 1.91 -14.26 8.42
N GLY A 57 2.39 -13.03 8.27
CA GLY A 57 3.45 -12.45 9.11
C GLY A 57 3.08 -12.48 10.59
N ASP A 58 1.88 -12.01 10.95
CA ASP A 58 1.37 -12.02 12.33
C ASP A 58 1.30 -13.44 12.90
N LYS A 59 0.84 -14.40 12.10
CA LYS A 59 0.78 -15.80 12.53
C LYS A 59 2.16 -16.40 12.79
N LEU A 60 3.15 -16.06 11.95
CA LEU A 60 4.53 -16.51 12.11
C LEU A 60 5.17 -15.85 13.34
N ARG A 61 5.00 -14.53 13.51
CA ARG A 61 5.46 -13.78 14.69
C ARG A 61 4.92 -14.40 15.98
N ASN A 62 3.61 -14.67 16.04
CA ASN A 62 2.98 -15.27 17.22
C ASN A 62 3.46 -16.69 17.53
N LYS A 63 4.12 -17.34 16.59
CA LYS A 63 4.78 -18.66 16.77
C LYS A 63 6.27 -18.56 17.07
N GLY A 64 6.82 -17.34 17.22
CA GLY A 64 8.25 -17.11 17.42
C GLY A 64 9.11 -17.35 16.18
N LEU A 65 8.49 -17.46 15.00
CA LEU A 65 9.19 -17.65 13.72
C LEU A 65 9.54 -16.26 13.14
N HIS A 66 10.47 -15.55 13.82
CA HIS A 66 10.71 -14.12 13.60
C HIS A 66 11.29 -13.84 12.21
N GLU A 67 12.27 -14.61 11.74
CA GLU A 67 12.85 -14.45 10.40
C GLU A 67 11.81 -14.61 9.29
N GLN A 68 10.97 -15.65 9.38
CA GLN A 68 9.92 -15.90 8.40
C GLN A 68 8.82 -14.84 8.46
N ALA A 69 8.53 -14.28 9.64
CA ALA A 69 7.60 -13.17 9.80
C ALA A 69 8.14 -11.91 9.12
N ILE A 70 9.42 -11.59 9.32
CA ILE A 70 10.13 -10.49 8.67
C ILE A 70 9.99 -10.60 7.15
N ASP A 71 10.24 -11.78 6.58
CA ASP A 71 10.10 -11.99 5.13
C ASP A 71 8.70 -11.65 4.59
N GLN A 72 7.65 -11.99 5.33
CA GLN A 72 6.29 -11.66 4.90
C GLN A 72 5.99 -10.16 5.02
N TYR A 73 6.45 -9.52 6.10
CA TYR A 73 6.29 -8.08 6.28
C TYR A 73 7.09 -7.27 5.25
N ILE A 74 8.30 -7.69 4.91
CA ILE A 74 9.09 -7.04 3.84
C ILE A 74 8.35 -7.13 2.50
N LYS A 75 7.84 -8.30 2.13
CA LYS A 75 7.02 -8.47 0.92
C LYS A 75 5.77 -7.56 0.91
N TYR A 76 5.17 -7.31 2.06
CA TYR A 76 4.09 -6.35 2.20
C TYR A 76 4.59 -4.92 1.95
N LEU A 77 5.71 -4.53 2.58
CA LEU A 77 6.30 -3.20 2.46
C LEU A 77 6.75 -2.86 1.04
N GLU A 78 7.25 -3.85 0.28
CA GLU A 78 7.62 -3.69 -1.13
C GLU A 78 6.43 -3.39 -2.04
N LYS A 79 5.25 -3.89 -1.68
CA LYS A 79 4.04 -3.79 -2.49
C LYS A 79 3.13 -2.63 -2.10
N THR A 80 3.33 -2.03 -0.93
CA THR A 80 2.50 -0.95 -0.41
C THR A 80 3.08 0.42 -0.71
N LYS A 81 2.19 1.43 -0.81
CA LYS A 81 2.61 2.81 -1.05
C LYS A 81 3.42 3.35 0.12
N ILE A 82 4.44 4.14 -0.21
CA ILE A 82 5.23 4.93 0.75
C ILE A 82 4.32 5.97 1.42
N ASN A 83 4.64 6.36 2.65
CA ASN A 83 3.93 7.38 3.44
C ASN A 83 2.48 7.03 3.79
N THR A 84 2.29 5.86 4.36
CA THR A 84 1.00 5.41 4.90
C THR A 84 1.14 4.89 6.33
N SER A 85 0.14 5.15 7.18
CA SER A 85 0.10 4.67 8.57
C SER A 85 0.30 3.14 8.70
N PRO A 86 -0.35 2.31 7.89
CA PRO A 86 -0.10 0.87 7.94
C PRO A 86 1.36 0.51 7.62
N ARG A 87 2.01 1.26 6.71
CA ARG A 87 3.42 1.04 6.38
C ARG A 87 4.34 1.36 7.56
N ALA A 88 4.12 2.49 8.25
CA ALA A 88 4.88 2.86 9.44
C ALA A 88 4.79 1.78 10.52
N PHE A 89 3.58 1.28 10.78
CA PHE A 89 3.35 0.20 11.75
C PHE A 89 4.10 -1.08 11.39
N VAL A 90 4.03 -1.51 10.12
CA VAL A 90 4.70 -2.76 9.69
C VAL A 90 6.23 -2.60 9.70
N ALA A 91 6.75 -1.46 9.26
CA ALA A 91 8.18 -1.19 9.32
C ALA A 91 8.70 -1.16 10.77
N HIS A 92 7.96 -0.54 11.70
CA HIS A 92 8.26 -0.58 13.12
C HIS A 92 8.29 -2.03 13.66
N THR A 93 7.27 -2.83 13.31
CA THR A 93 7.20 -4.25 13.69
C THR A 93 8.41 -5.04 13.17
N VAL A 94 8.87 -4.80 11.94
CA VAL A 94 10.07 -5.44 11.40
C VAL A 94 11.31 -5.01 12.22
N GLY A 95 11.43 -3.74 12.58
CA GLY A 95 12.49 -3.25 13.47
C GLY A 95 12.48 -3.96 14.82
N GLU A 96 11.31 -4.09 15.46
CA GLU A 96 11.13 -4.84 16.71
C GLU A 96 11.63 -6.30 16.59
N LEU A 97 11.24 -6.99 15.52
CA LEU A 97 11.66 -8.38 15.29
C LEU A 97 13.17 -8.51 15.10
N TYR A 98 13.83 -7.57 14.40
CA TYR A 98 15.28 -7.56 14.31
C TYR A 98 15.96 -7.27 15.67
N MET A 99 15.34 -6.47 16.54
CA MET A 99 15.83 -6.27 17.91
C MET A 99 15.75 -7.56 18.73
N GLU A 100 14.65 -8.33 18.59
CA GLU A 100 14.50 -9.65 19.24
C GLU A 100 15.55 -10.64 18.74
N LEU A 101 15.91 -10.58 17.45
CA LEU A 101 17.03 -11.33 16.86
C LEU A 101 18.42 -10.74 17.22
N SER A 102 18.47 -9.74 18.10
CA SER A 102 19.69 -9.04 18.50
C SER A 102 20.45 -8.34 17.37
N ASN A 103 19.81 -8.11 16.23
CA ASN A 103 20.36 -7.42 15.07
C ASN A 103 19.95 -5.96 15.04
N CYS A 104 20.58 -5.14 15.90
CA CYS A 104 20.29 -3.71 15.99
C CYS A 104 20.65 -2.92 14.72
N GLN A 105 21.56 -3.39 13.90
CA GLN A 105 21.92 -2.70 12.65
C GLN A 105 20.76 -2.73 11.66
N GLU A 106 20.20 -3.92 11.40
CA GLU A 106 19.02 -4.06 10.54
C GLU A 106 17.77 -3.44 11.19
N ALA A 107 17.63 -3.55 12.53
CA ALA A 107 16.52 -2.93 13.24
C ALA A 107 16.47 -1.41 12.98
N LEU A 108 17.59 -0.69 13.06
CA LEU A 108 17.63 0.74 12.81
C LEU A 108 17.19 1.13 11.40
N VAL A 109 17.54 0.33 10.39
CA VAL A 109 17.11 0.58 9.00
C VAL A 109 15.57 0.63 8.92
N TRP A 110 14.90 -0.32 9.56
CA TRP A 110 13.45 -0.40 9.54
C TRP A 110 12.75 0.59 10.46
N LEU A 111 13.35 0.88 11.61
CA LEU A 111 12.84 1.90 12.54
C LEU A 111 12.87 3.30 11.91
N PHE A 112 13.94 3.67 11.21
CA PHE A 112 14.01 4.94 10.47
C PHE A 112 13.03 4.97 9.28
N GLN A 113 12.80 3.84 8.60
CA GLN A 113 11.76 3.77 7.58
C GLN A 113 10.34 3.95 8.16
N ALA A 114 10.11 3.49 9.38
CA ALA A 114 8.84 3.71 10.07
C ALA A 114 8.62 5.19 10.40
N GLU A 115 9.67 5.88 10.88
CA GLU A 115 9.65 7.31 11.17
C GLU A 115 9.39 8.15 9.91
N GLU A 116 10.02 7.79 8.79
CA GLU A 116 9.83 8.48 7.51
C GLU A 116 8.44 8.25 6.92
N ALA A 117 7.88 7.05 7.12
CA ALA A 117 6.59 6.68 6.53
C ALA A 117 5.41 7.48 7.10
N GLU A 118 5.47 7.93 8.33
CA GLU A 118 4.41 8.73 8.96
C GLU A 118 4.95 9.63 10.08
N LYS A 119 4.95 10.95 9.83
CA LYS A 119 5.43 11.94 10.81
C LYS A 119 4.60 12.03 12.09
N THR A 120 3.32 11.64 12.01
CA THR A 120 2.37 11.66 13.13
C THR A 120 2.05 10.24 13.61
N TYR A 121 3.02 9.35 13.53
CA TYR A 121 2.85 7.97 13.93
C TYR A 121 2.45 7.85 15.41
N HIS A 122 1.37 7.15 15.69
CA HIS A 122 0.78 7.07 17.04
C HIS A 122 1.66 6.36 18.09
N ARG A 123 2.71 5.62 17.66
CA ARG A 123 3.71 4.97 18.52
C ARG A 123 5.09 5.64 18.42
N THR A 124 5.14 6.93 18.16
CA THR A 124 6.42 7.67 18.00
C THR A 124 7.33 7.56 19.21
N ASP A 125 6.79 7.63 20.43
CA ASP A 125 7.59 7.53 21.66
C ASP A 125 8.26 6.16 21.79
N GLU A 126 7.54 5.10 21.45
CA GLU A 126 8.04 3.73 21.47
C GLU A 126 9.08 3.50 20.35
N LEU A 127 8.81 4.04 19.16
CA LEU A 127 9.75 4.02 18.04
C LEU A 127 11.07 4.67 18.40
N ASN A 128 11.03 5.89 18.98
CA ASN A 128 12.22 6.61 19.41
C ASN A 128 12.99 5.83 20.48
N LYS A 129 12.28 5.24 21.44
CA LYS A 129 12.91 4.38 22.46
C LYS A 129 13.64 3.19 21.84
N HIS A 130 13.07 2.54 20.83
CA HIS A 130 13.71 1.42 20.14
C HIS A 130 14.95 1.86 19.36
N ILE A 131 14.89 3.02 18.71
CA ILE A 131 16.04 3.63 18.03
C ILE A 131 17.18 3.88 19.04
N ASP A 132 16.89 4.55 20.16
CA ASP A 132 17.88 4.85 21.19
C ASP A 132 18.50 3.59 21.80
N MET A 133 17.69 2.57 22.05
CA MET A 133 18.17 1.28 22.55
C MET A 133 19.17 0.63 21.58
N CYS A 134 18.85 0.61 20.29
CA CYS A 134 19.74 0.05 19.27
C CYS A 134 21.03 0.88 19.09
N LEU A 135 20.93 2.20 19.09
CA LEU A 135 22.11 3.08 19.01
C LEU A 135 23.04 2.86 20.21
N THR A 136 22.49 2.79 21.40
CA THR A 136 23.25 2.53 22.64
C THR A 136 23.96 1.18 22.59
N LYS A 137 23.25 0.12 22.13
CA LYS A 137 23.79 -1.23 22.01
C LYS A 137 24.95 -1.29 21.02
N ILE A 138 24.82 -0.64 19.86
CA ILE A 138 25.87 -0.59 18.84
C ILE A 138 27.08 0.19 19.36
N ASN A 139 26.88 1.33 20.04
CA ASN A 139 27.96 2.13 20.56
C ASN A 139 28.72 1.42 21.70
N SER A 140 28.04 0.68 22.56
CA SER A 140 28.64 -0.11 23.62
C SER A 140 29.44 -1.32 23.13
N SER A 141 29.10 -1.83 21.94
CA SER A 141 29.81 -2.96 21.33
C SER A 141 31.05 -2.56 20.51
N LYS A 142 31.28 -1.24 20.30
CA LYS A 142 32.52 -0.75 19.68
C LYS A 142 33.67 -0.88 20.64
N PRO A 143 34.77 -1.58 20.31
CA PRO A 143 35.97 -1.60 21.14
C PRO A 143 36.54 -0.20 21.27
N SER A 144 36.87 0.22 22.50
CA SER A 144 37.40 1.55 22.88
C SER A 144 38.83 1.81 22.38
N ASN A 145 39.24 1.27 21.24
CA ASN A 145 40.63 1.31 20.75
C ASN A 145 40.95 2.48 19.83
N LEU A 146 40.20 3.59 19.91
CA LEU A 146 40.49 4.80 19.08
C LEU A 146 41.18 5.93 19.84
N ASN A 147 41.63 5.74 21.10
CA ASN A 147 42.38 6.75 21.87
C ASN A 147 43.81 6.29 22.19
N ALA A 148 44.52 5.80 21.18
CA ALA A 148 45.98 5.57 21.32
C ALA A 148 46.70 6.04 20.06
N ARG A 149 46.72 7.35 19.83
CA ARG A 149 47.80 8.05 19.07
C ARG A 149 47.80 9.52 19.39
#